data_b078f5e6abde73bafa51b938f71aa1b8
#
_entry.id   b078f5e6abde73bafa51b938f71aa1b8
#
_cell.length_a   1.000
_cell.length_b   1.000
_cell.length_c   1.000
_cell.angle_alpha   90.00
_cell.angle_beta   90.00
_cell.angle_gamma   90.00
#
_symmetry.space_group_name_H-M   'P 1'
#
loop_
_entity.id
_entity.type
_entity.pdbx_description
1 polymer ?
#
loop_
_entity_poly.entity_id
_entity_poly.type
_entity_poly.pdbx_seq_one_letter_code
_entity_poly.pdbx_strand_id
1 'polypeptide(L)'
;MTEMQIRTLGDPVLRETATPVVAFDETLRRLADDMRETMYAAPGVGLAANQVGLRMSCFVYDDREDHTGFVANPELSDLEDEDTFEEGCLSIPGPYHPTVRALRVRLRGSDLDGRALDIRAEGLLARIFQHETDHLRGMLYIDRLDDEGRRDVMRQLREFEVQRSEP
;
A
#
# COMPACT_ATOMS: atom_id res chain seq x y z
N MET A 1 -16.17 2.38 -13.74
CA MET A 1 -15.13 1.75 -12.92
C MET A 1 -14.25 0.94 -13.84
N THR A 2 -12.96 1.08 -13.72
CA THR A 2 -12.00 0.47 -14.63
C THR A 2 -10.83 -0.09 -13.85
N GLU A 3 -10.57 -1.38 -14.00
CA GLU A 3 -9.38 -2.01 -13.43
C GLU A 3 -8.11 -1.39 -14.02
N MET A 4 -7.21 -0.95 -13.16
CA MET A 4 -5.97 -0.27 -13.53
C MET A 4 -4.81 -1.25 -13.53
N GLN A 5 -3.78 -0.96 -14.32
CA GLN A 5 -2.57 -1.76 -14.33
C GLN A 5 -1.72 -1.47 -13.09
N ILE A 6 -1.45 -2.50 -12.27
CA ILE A 6 -0.53 -2.41 -11.14
C ILE A 6 0.90 -2.38 -11.63
N ARG A 7 1.66 -1.37 -11.20
CA ARG A 7 3.08 -1.24 -11.47
C ARG A 7 3.88 -2.17 -10.55
N THR A 8 4.92 -2.77 -11.09
CA THR A 8 5.71 -3.77 -10.38
C THR A 8 7.14 -3.30 -10.12
N LEU A 9 7.82 -3.98 -9.21
CA LEU A 9 9.19 -3.69 -8.80
C LEU A 9 10.10 -3.45 -10.02
N GLY A 10 10.82 -2.34 -10.00
CA GLY A 10 11.62 -1.83 -11.11
C GLY A 10 10.99 -0.64 -11.84
N ASP A 11 9.67 -0.44 -11.73
CA ASP A 11 9.04 0.79 -12.25
C ASP A 11 9.45 2.00 -11.40
N PRO A 12 10.04 3.05 -12.00
CA PRO A 12 10.52 4.22 -11.25
C PRO A 12 9.46 4.91 -10.42
N VAL A 13 8.18 4.86 -10.83
CA VAL A 13 7.08 5.51 -10.09
C VAL A 13 6.95 5.02 -8.65
N LEU A 14 7.33 3.76 -8.39
CA LEU A 14 7.28 3.16 -7.05
C LEU A 14 8.33 3.76 -6.09
N ARG A 15 9.35 4.43 -6.63
CA ARG A 15 10.43 5.07 -5.86
C ARG A 15 10.28 6.59 -5.77
N GLU A 16 9.21 7.14 -6.33
CA GLU A 16 8.93 8.57 -6.29
C GLU A 16 8.08 8.94 -5.08
N THR A 17 8.34 10.13 -4.53
CA THR A 17 7.48 10.70 -3.50
C THR A 17 6.20 11.23 -4.13
N ALA A 18 5.06 10.88 -3.57
CA ALA A 18 3.76 11.34 -4.03
C ALA A 18 3.56 12.84 -3.74
N THR A 19 2.78 13.50 -4.59
CA THR A 19 2.38 14.90 -4.40
C THR A 19 1.06 14.99 -3.63
N PRO A 20 0.88 16.00 -2.78
CA PRO A 20 -0.36 16.17 -2.03
C PRO A 20 -1.60 16.26 -2.92
N VAL A 21 -2.69 15.67 -2.46
CA VAL A 21 -4.02 15.87 -3.04
C VAL A 21 -4.53 17.23 -2.59
N VAL A 22 -4.92 18.07 -3.53
CA VAL A 22 -5.41 19.45 -3.27
C VAL A 22 -6.85 19.67 -3.76
N ALA A 23 -7.33 18.82 -4.69
CA ALA A 23 -8.69 18.88 -5.22
C ALA A 23 -9.47 17.62 -4.81
N PHE A 24 -10.57 17.83 -4.10
CA PHE A 24 -11.47 16.78 -3.64
C PHE A 24 -12.76 16.83 -4.46
N ASP A 25 -12.66 16.37 -5.68
CA ASP A 25 -13.69 16.48 -6.71
C ASP A 25 -14.15 15.10 -7.23
N GLU A 26 -15.01 15.12 -8.23
CA GLU A 26 -15.53 13.91 -8.87
C GLU A 26 -14.42 13.07 -9.55
N THR A 27 -13.35 13.71 -10.02
CA THR A 27 -12.21 12.99 -10.60
C THR A 27 -11.50 12.14 -9.55
N LEU A 28 -11.32 12.70 -8.35
CA LEU A 28 -10.73 11.95 -7.22
C LEU A 28 -11.65 10.79 -6.79
N ARG A 29 -12.97 10.97 -6.79
CA ARG A 29 -13.92 9.89 -6.47
C ARG A 29 -13.83 8.74 -7.45
N ARG A 30 -13.81 9.05 -8.75
CA ARG A 30 -13.65 8.03 -9.80
C ARG A 30 -12.33 7.27 -9.67
N LEU A 31 -11.25 7.99 -9.41
CA LEU A 31 -9.95 7.37 -9.16
C LEU A 31 -10.01 6.42 -7.95
N ALA A 32 -10.62 6.84 -6.84
CA ALA A 32 -10.76 5.98 -5.67
C ALA A 32 -11.57 4.72 -5.96
N ASP A 33 -12.62 4.82 -6.77
CA ASP A 33 -13.45 3.68 -7.19
C ASP A 33 -12.64 2.73 -8.09
N ASP A 34 -11.91 3.24 -9.08
CA ASP A 34 -11.06 2.44 -9.96
C ASP A 34 -9.91 1.76 -9.18
N MET A 35 -9.31 2.45 -8.22
CA MET A 35 -8.29 1.88 -7.33
C MET A 35 -8.88 0.77 -6.45
N ARG A 36 -10.08 0.97 -5.92
CA ARG A 36 -10.76 -0.03 -5.09
C ARG A 36 -11.09 -1.29 -5.89
N GLU A 37 -11.61 -1.13 -7.10
CA GLU A 37 -11.87 -2.25 -8.01
C GLU A 37 -10.58 -3.01 -8.33
N THR A 38 -9.51 -2.30 -8.66
CA THR A 38 -8.19 -2.87 -8.92
C THR A 38 -7.64 -3.64 -7.70
N MET A 39 -7.77 -3.08 -6.50
CA MET A 39 -7.37 -3.73 -5.25
C MET A 39 -8.11 -5.05 -5.03
N TYR A 40 -9.42 -5.07 -5.26
CA TYR A 40 -10.23 -6.28 -5.10
C TYR A 40 -9.92 -7.34 -6.16
N ALA A 41 -9.68 -6.94 -7.40
CA ALA A 41 -9.33 -7.84 -8.50
C ALA A 41 -7.96 -8.53 -8.27
N ALA A 42 -7.05 -7.84 -7.63
CA ALA A 42 -5.71 -8.35 -7.29
C ALA A 42 -5.62 -9.05 -5.93
N PRO A 43 -6.69 -9.45 -5.32
CA PRO A 43 -7.08 -9.63 -3.92
C PRO A 43 -6.12 -9.03 -2.88
N GLY A 44 -5.97 -7.70 -2.93
CA GLY A 44 -5.21 -6.93 -1.95
C GLY A 44 -6.06 -6.39 -0.80
N VAL A 45 -5.41 -5.88 0.23
CA VAL A 45 -6.02 -5.20 1.39
C VAL A 45 -5.71 -3.70 1.43
N GLY A 46 -4.85 -3.24 0.55
CA GLY A 46 -4.49 -1.84 0.34
C GLY A 46 -3.92 -1.62 -1.05
N LEU A 47 -4.04 -0.39 -1.55
CA LEU A 47 -3.46 0.02 -2.83
C LEU A 47 -3.22 1.54 -2.83
N ALA A 48 -1.96 1.93 -2.99
CA ALA A 48 -1.53 3.32 -3.10
C ALA A 48 -1.55 3.80 -4.55
N ALA A 49 -1.76 5.09 -4.76
CA ALA A 49 -1.91 5.66 -6.11
C ALA A 49 -0.66 5.48 -6.99
N ASN A 50 0.55 5.51 -6.42
CA ASN A 50 1.76 5.27 -7.20
C ASN A 50 1.87 3.83 -7.72
N GLN A 51 1.24 2.86 -7.07
CA GLN A 51 1.16 1.48 -7.56
C GLN A 51 0.33 1.34 -8.84
N VAL A 52 -0.51 2.31 -9.16
CA VAL A 52 -1.23 2.40 -10.44
C VAL A 52 -0.68 3.50 -11.35
N GLY A 53 0.52 3.98 -11.07
CA GLY A 53 1.25 4.91 -11.92
C GLY A 53 0.95 6.39 -11.67
N LEU A 54 0.26 6.75 -10.59
CA LEU A 54 -0.12 8.11 -10.28
C LEU A 54 0.63 8.65 -9.06
N ARG A 55 1.24 9.83 -9.20
CA ARG A 55 2.00 10.49 -8.13
C ARG A 55 1.10 11.31 -7.21
N MET A 56 0.04 10.70 -6.72
CA MET A 56 -0.90 11.34 -5.80
C MET A 56 -0.79 10.74 -4.41
N SER A 57 -0.80 11.57 -3.37
CA SER A 57 -0.70 11.13 -1.99
C SER A 57 -2.04 10.61 -1.48
N CYS A 58 -2.45 9.43 -1.95
CA CYS A 58 -3.66 8.76 -1.50
C CYS A 58 -3.57 7.23 -1.65
N PHE A 59 -4.37 6.53 -0.88
CA PHE A 59 -4.56 5.09 -0.98
C PHE A 59 -5.98 4.67 -0.62
N VAL A 60 -6.37 3.48 -1.08
CA VAL A 60 -7.58 2.77 -0.66
C VAL A 60 -7.20 1.57 0.20
N TYR A 61 -8.09 1.15 1.09
CA TYR A 61 -7.86 0.01 1.98
C TYR A 61 -9.14 -0.71 2.35
N ASP A 62 -9.00 -1.99 2.70
CA ASP A 62 -10.04 -2.85 3.25
C ASP A 62 -9.36 -3.99 4.03
N ASP A 63 -9.49 -4.00 5.35
CA ASP A 63 -8.91 -5.04 6.21
C ASP A 63 -9.67 -6.37 6.17
N ARG A 64 -10.73 -6.43 5.38
CA ARG A 64 -11.63 -7.58 5.22
C ARG A 64 -12.40 -7.94 6.49
N GLU A 65 -12.44 -7.03 7.44
CA GLU A 65 -13.23 -7.12 8.65
C GLU A 65 -14.25 -5.98 8.66
N ASP A 66 -13.97 -4.91 9.39
CA ASP A 66 -14.91 -3.82 9.58
C ASP A 66 -14.42 -2.46 9.05
N HIS A 67 -13.20 -2.40 8.51
CA HIS A 67 -12.58 -1.12 8.15
C HIS A 67 -12.23 -1.08 6.66
N THR A 68 -12.90 -0.21 5.95
CA THR A 68 -12.62 0.09 4.54
C THR A 68 -12.69 1.60 4.30
N GLY A 69 -11.91 2.10 3.36
CA GLY A 69 -11.97 3.52 3.03
C GLY A 69 -10.91 3.99 2.06
N PHE A 70 -10.82 5.31 2.01
CA PHE A 70 -9.86 6.09 1.24
C PHE A 70 -9.20 7.09 2.18
N VAL A 71 -7.91 7.30 1.98
CA VAL A 71 -7.14 8.32 2.71
C VAL A 71 -6.34 9.14 1.71
N ALA A 72 -6.47 10.45 1.78
CA ALA A 72 -5.59 11.41 1.12
C ALA A 72 -4.66 12.07 2.14
N ASN A 73 -3.42 12.35 1.72
CA ASN A 73 -2.40 13.06 2.50
C ASN A 73 -2.18 12.44 3.90
N PRO A 74 -1.89 11.12 3.99
CA PRO A 74 -1.74 10.47 5.27
C PRO A 74 -0.52 10.94 6.04
N GLU A 75 -0.68 11.09 7.34
CA GLU A 75 0.39 11.29 8.32
C GLU A 75 0.24 10.26 9.44
N LEU A 76 1.31 9.53 9.71
CA LEU A 76 1.36 8.56 10.81
C LEU A 76 2.06 9.16 12.03
N SER A 77 1.50 8.90 13.20
CA SER A 77 2.05 9.26 14.50
C SER A 77 1.75 8.17 15.53
N ASP A 78 2.25 8.34 16.75
CA ASP A 78 1.98 7.45 17.88
C ASP A 78 2.24 5.97 17.51
N LEU A 79 3.40 5.71 16.87
CA LEU A 79 3.83 4.36 16.55
C LEU A 79 4.26 3.67 17.84
N GLU A 80 3.51 2.65 18.23
CA GLU A 80 3.69 1.96 19.51
C GLU A 80 3.83 0.45 19.29
N ASP A 81 4.71 -0.13 20.10
CA ASP A 81 5.04 -1.55 20.10
C ASP A 81 5.52 -2.06 18.75
N GLU A 82 6.00 -3.28 18.71
CA GLU A 82 6.42 -3.94 17.48
C GLU A 82 5.60 -5.21 17.26
N ASP A 83 5.27 -5.46 16.00
CA ASP A 83 4.61 -6.67 15.54
C ASP A 83 5.34 -7.20 14.31
N THR A 84 5.63 -8.51 14.32
CA THR A 84 6.27 -9.17 13.19
C THR A 84 5.25 -10.13 12.56
N PHE A 85 4.89 -9.86 11.33
CA PHE A 85 3.94 -10.67 10.59
C PHE A 85 4.32 -10.74 9.10
N GLU A 86 3.88 -11.79 8.42
CA GLU A 86 4.13 -11.93 7.00
C GLU A 86 3.46 -10.81 6.21
N GLU A 87 4.24 -10.18 5.34
CA GLU A 87 3.81 -9.09 4.49
C GLU A 87 4.19 -9.38 3.04
N GLY A 88 3.29 -9.06 2.13
CA GLY A 88 3.50 -9.09 0.69
C GLY A 88 3.08 -7.76 0.09
N CYS A 89 3.24 -7.61 -1.22
CA CYS A 89 2.89 -6.38 -1.92
C CYS A 89 2.38 -6.70 -3.32
N LEU A 90 1.30 -6.07 -3.74
CA LEU A 90 0.77 -6.22 -5.10
C LEU A 90 1.78 -5.81 -6.18
N SER A 91 2.70 -4.90 -5.85
CA SER A 91 3.80 -4.49 -6.73
C SER A 91 5.01 -5.44 -6.73
N ILE A 92 5.03 -6.42 -5.84
CA ILE A 92 6.04 -7.50 -5.76
C ILE A 92 5.28 -8.82 -5.71
N PRO A 93 4.67 -9.26 -6.82
CA PRO A 93 3.79 -10.41 -6.83
C PRO A 93 4.55 -11.71 -6.58
N GLY A 94 4.02 -12.55 -5.71
CA GLY A 94 4.53 -13.87 -5.34
C GLY A 94 5.17 -13.91 -3.95
N PRO A 95 6.21 -13.13 -3.64
CA PRO A 95 6.88 -13.20 -2.34
C PRO A 95 6.05 -12.74 -1.14
N TYR A 96 6.35 -13.36 0.00
CA TYR A 96 5.97 -12.93 1.35
C TYR A 96 7.17 -13.08 2.28
N HIS A 97 7.28 -12.17 3.25
CA HIS A 97 8.35 -12.26 4.25
C HIS A 97 7.91 -11.61 5.57
N PRO A 98 8.28 -12.19 6.74
CA PRO A 98 8.06 -11.55 8.02
C PRO A 98 8.65 -10.15 8.05
N THR A 99 7.83 -9.15 8.35
CA THR A 99 8.20 -7.73 8.34
C THR A 99 7.80 -7.09 9.64
N VAL A 100 8.73 -6.41 10.29
CA VAL A 100 8.49 -5.69 11.55
C VAL A 100 7.80 -4.37 11.25
N ARG A 101 6.69 -4.13 11.96
CA ARG A 101 5.91 -2.89 11.91
C ARG A 101 5.51 -2.48 13.32
N ALA A 102 5.08 -1.24 13.50
CA ALA A 102 4.38 -0.86 14.71
C ALA A 102 3.06 -1.63 14.84
N LEU A 103 2.75 -2.12 16.04
CA LEU A 103 1.48 -2.81 16.32
C LEU A 103 0.31 -1.83 16.30
N ARG A 104 0.52 -0.61 16.79
CA ARG A 104 -0.47 0.46 16.84
C ARG A 104 0.06 1.72 16.19
N VAL A 105 -0.81 2.44 15.49
CA VAL A 105 -0.50 3.73 14.88
C VAL A 105 -1.71 4.66 14.96
N ARG A 106 -1.47 5.95 14.88
CA ARG A 106 -2.48 6.96 14.63
C ARG A 106 -2.29 7.52 13.22
N LEU A 107 -3.34 7.47 12.41
CA LEU A 107 -3.36 8.04 11.08
C LEU A 107 -4.21 9.30 11.07
N ARG A 108 -3.67 10.36 10.52
CA ARG A 108 -4.40 11.57 10.13
C ARG A 108 -4.30 11.77 8.64
N GLY A 109 -5.33 12.36 8.06
CA GLY A 109 -5.39 12.62 6.63
C GLY A 109 -6.75 13.22 6.27
N SER A 110 -7.17 13.03 5.03
CA SER A 110 -8.47 13.50 4.55
C SER A 110 -9.25 12.39 3.86
N ASP A 111 -10.57 12.41 4.00
CA ASP A 111 -11.47 11.55 3.23
C ASP A 111 -11.71 12.09 1.81
N LEU A 112 -12.59 11.44 1.04
CA LEU A 112 -12.95 11.85 -0.33
C LEU A 112 -13.65 13.22 -0.44
N ASP A 113 -14.18 13.72 0.66
CA ASP A 113 -14.82 15.03 0.73
C ASP A 113 -13.87 16.12 1.26
N GLY A 114 -12.61 15.76 1.52
CA GLY A 114 -11.62 16.67 2.11
C GLY A 114 -11.79 16.89 3.60
N ARG A 115 -12.64 16.07 4.27
CA ARG A 115 -12.84 16.16 5.72
C ARG A 115 -11.70 15.47 6.44
N ALA A 116 -11.31 16.01 7.59
CA ALA A 116 -10.25 15.45 8.40
C ALA A 116 -10.57 14.03 8.89
N LEU A 117 -9.61 13.13 8.71
CA LEU A 117 -9.58 11.80 9.30
C LEU A 117 -8.61 11.78 10.48
N ASP A 118 -9.00 11.06 11.54
CA ASP A 118 -8.16 10.78 12.70
C ASP A 118 -8.50 9.37 13.20
N ILE A 119 -7.66 8.40 12.85
CA ILE A 119 -7.95 6.98 13.05
C ILE A 119 -6.83 6.37 13.91
N ARG A 120 -7.20 5.75 15.02
CA ARG A 120 -6.30 4.86 15.77
C ARG A 120 -6.49 3.44 15.26
N ALA A 121 -5.39 2.82 14.85
CA ALA A 121 -5.38 1.49 14.26
C ALA A 121 -4.45 0.55 15.00
N GLU A 122 -4.81 -0.73 15.03
CA GLU A 122 -4.03 -1.80 15.62
C GLU A 122 -3.99 -3.01 14.68
N GLY A 123 -2.95 -3.83 14.79
CA GLY A 123 -2.83 -5.09 14.04
C GLY A 123 -2.79 -4.90 12.53
N LEU A 124 -3.64 -5.62 11.81
CA LEU A 124 -3.65 -5.59 10.33
C LEU A 124 -3.93 -4.19 9.79
N LEU A 125 -4.90 -3.47 10.34
CA LEU A 125 -5.21 -2.12 9.88
C LEU A 125 -4.01 -1.17 10.07
N ALA A 126 -3.32 -1.25 11.21
CA ALA A 126 -2.10 -0.47 11.46
C ALA A 126 -0.99 -0.83 10.46
N ARG A 127 -0.85 -2.10 10.11
CA ARG A 127 0.10 -2.59 9.11
C ARG A 127 -0.22 -2.06 7.71
N ILE A 128 -1.48 -2.11 7.30
CA ILE A 128 -1.95 -1.54 6.02
C ILE A 128 -1.59 -0.06 5.96
N PHE A 129 -1.93 0.72 6.97
CA PHE A 129 -1.65 2.16 6.99
C PHE A 129 -0.16 2.47 6.85
N GLN A 130 0.71 1.70 7.50
CA GLN A 130 2.16 1.85 7.39
C GLN A 130 2.66 1.46 5.99
N HIS A 131 2.18 0.35 5.45
CA HIS A 131 2.57 -0.16 4.13
C HIS A 131 2.20 0.84 3.02
N GLU A 132 0.95 1.31 3.01
CA GLU A 132 0.46 2.24 1.98
C GLU A 132 1.10 3.62 2.12
N THR A 133 1.31 4.11 3.34
CA THR A 133 2.03 5.38 3.56
C THR A 133 3.49 5.29 3.11
N ASP A 134 4.15 4.15 3.29
CA ASP A 134 5.50 3.92 2.75
C ASP A 134 5.52 4.05 1.23
N HIS A 135 4.57 3.45 0.53
CA HIS A 135 4.45 3.60 -0.93
C HIS A 135 4.45 5.06 -1.37
N LEU A 136 3.72 5.91 -0.67
CA LEU A 136 3.62 7.35 -0.98
C LEU A 136 4.92 8.13 -0.74
N ARG A 137 5.88 7.52 -0.04
CA ARG A 137 7.23 8.03 0.20
C ARG A 137 8.29 7.38 -0.69
N GLY A 138 7.87 6.55 -1.64
CA GLY A 138 8.77 5.80 -2.52
C GLY A 138 9.45 4.61 -1.85
N MET A 139 8.87 4.09 -0.79
CA MET A 139 9.37 2.94 -0.05
C MET A 139 8.54 1.68 -0.33
N LEU A 140 9.21 0.53 -0.35
CA LEU A 140 8.60 -0.79 -0.43
C LEU A 140 8.90 -1.57 0.85
N TYR A 141 8.09 -2.59 1.17
CA TYR A 141 8.31 -3.37 2.41
C TYR A 141 9.69 -4.02 2.46
N ILE A 142 10.31 -4.33 1.31
CA ILE A 142 11.66 -4.89 1.24
C ILE A 142 12.73 -3.94 1.80
N ASP A 143 12.46 -2.63 1.82
CA ASP A 143 13.37 -1.63 2.39
C ASP A 143 13.41 -1.70 3.92
N ARG A 144 12.44 -2.37 4.53
CA ARG A 144 12.38 -2.61 5.98
C ARG A 144 13.02 -3.93 6.41
N LEU A 145 13.44 -4.74 5.45
CA LEU A 145 14.10 -6.01 5.69
C LEU A 145 15.62 -5.83 5.80
N ASP A 146 16.25 -6.74 6.53
CA ASP A 146 17.70 -6.88 6.49
C ASP A 146 18.18 -7.50 5.16
N ASP A 147 19.49 -7.66 4.99
CA ASP A 147 20.06 -8.20 3.76
C ASP A 147 19.63 -9.65 3.48
N GLU A 148 19.44 -10.44 4.53
CA GLU A 148 18.97 -11.82 4.39
C GLU A 148 17.52 -11.87 3.92
N GLY A 149 16.64 -11.09 4.54
CA GLY A 149 15.24 -10.98 4.16
C GLY A 149 15.07 -10.48 2.73
N ARG A 150 15.83 -9.44 2.33
CA ARG A 150 15.79 -8.97 0.94
C ARG A 150 16.23 -10.03 -0.05
N ARG A 151 17.31 -10.77 0.24
CA ARG A 151 17.75 -11.90 -0.63
C ARG A 151 16.69 -12.99 -0.73
N ASP A 152 16.02 -13.29 0.37
CA ASP A 152 14.94 -14.28 0.37
C ASP A 152 13.77 -13.84 -0.51
N VAL A 153 13.30 -12.61 -0.37
CA VAL A 153 12.23 -12.06 -1.23
C VAL A 153 12.63 -12.06 -2.69
N MET A 154 13.85 -11.67 -3.02
CA MET A 154 14.32 -11.66 -4.41
C MET A 154 14.43 -13.06 -5.00
N ARG A 155 14.79 -14.06 -4.19
CA ARG A 155 14.77 -15.48 -4.59
C ARG A 155 13.34 -15.94 -4.87
N GLN A 156 12.40 -15.68 -3.97
CA GLN A 156 10.98 -16.02 -4.15
C GLN A 156 10.40 -15.36 -5.41
N LEU A 157 10.76 -14.11 -5.68
CA LEU A 157 10.31 -13.38 -6.87
C LEU A 157 10.79 -14.06 -8.16
N ARG A 158 12.07 -14.44 -8.22
CA ARG A 158 12.61 -15.16 -9.38
C ARG A 158 11.92 -16.52 -9.59
N GLU A 159 11.69 -17.26 -8.53
CA GLU A 159 10.96 -18.55 -8.59
C GLU A 159 9.53 -18.36 -9.11
N PHE A 160 8.85 -17.32 -8.65
CA PHE A 160 7.51 -16.97 -9.11
C PHE A 160 7.47 -16.59 -10.59
N GLU A 161 8.42 -15.77 -11.04
CA GLU A 161 8.54 -15.36 -12.45
C GLU A 161 8.82 -16.55 -13.38
N VAL A 162 9.70 -17.47 -12.95
CA VAL A 162 9.97 -18.71 -13.70
C VAL A 162 8.71 -19.56 -13.83
N GLN A 163 7.97 -19.79 -12.75
CA GLN A 163 6.73 -20.58 -12.78
C GLN A 163 5.67 -19.99 -13.72
N ARG A 164 5.57 -18.66 -13.79
CA ARG A 164 4.65 -17.96 -14.70
C ARG A 164 5.06 -18.04 -16.16
N SER A 165 6.33 -18.28 -16.45
CA SER A 165 6.89 -18.33 -17.80
C SER A 165 6.85 -19.75 -18.39
N GLU A 166 6.55 -20.76 -17.61
CA GLU A 166 6.39 -22.14 -18.06
C GLU A 166 5.03 -22.31 -18.77
N PRO A 167 4.99 -22.93 -19.98
CA PRO A 167 3.77 -23.08 -20.78
C PRO A 167 2.79 -24.10 -20.17
#